data_853a01a8ba61851ce25ed8bd1287a6e3
#
_entry.id   853a01a8ba61851ce25ed8bd1287a6e3
#
_cell.length_a   1.000
_cell.length_b   1.000
_cell.length_c   1.000
_cell.angle_alpha   90.00
_cell.angle_beta   90.00
_cell.angle_gamma   90.00
#
_symmetry.space_group_name_H-M   'P 1'
#
loop_
_entity.id
_entity.type
_entity.pdbx_description
1 polymer ?
#
loop_
_entity_poly.entity_id
_entity_poly.type
_entity_poly.pdbx_seq_one_letter_code
_entity_poly.pdbx_strand_id
1 'polypeptide(L)'
;HNAVADARPADHRPDGGCAEKKKKKWGVTMSEEKTIYTITSDRNERVFIHAMPGHFVSSSSHLNFYIGTSDIKHNHDISVDAAMMLASYYHERGIEIDTVLCLYETQALGAYLAHELQRANMLNPNPDSTVYVLGPEYDAQGNIIFRDNLRKLITGKRVLLLISCITSGKTIERAMESVSYYGGETVGISAVFSAINEVDGVEVNKIFSADDVPGYQAYPPHDCPLCKGSQKVDAITNG
;
A
#
# COMPACT_ATOMS: atom_id res chain seq x y z
N HIS A 1 -33.71 50.53 -49.03
CA HIS A 1 -34.22 50.26 -47.68
C HIS A 1 -33.11 49.72 -46.80
N ASN A 2 -32.75 50.57 -45.87
CA ASN A 2 -31.66 50.36 -44.84
C ASN A 2 -32.01 49.30 -43.84
N ALA A 3 -31.03 48.52 -43.48
CA ALA A 3 -30.95 47.92 -42.12
C ALA A 3 -29.49 47.96 -41.64
N VAL A 4 -29.26 48.78 -40.63
CA VAL A 4 -28.03 49.00 -39.93
C VAL A 4 -27.81 47.77 -39.00
N ALA A 5 -26.67 47.11 -39.07
CA ALA A 5 -26.27 46.08 -38.13
C ALA A 5 -25.46 46.70 -37.01
N ASP A 6 -25.98 46.56 -35.79
CA ASP A 6 -25.41 47.03 -34.55
C ASP A 6 -24.37 46.00 -34.03
N ALA A 7 -23.11 46.41 -33.99
CA ALA A 7 -21.99 45.59 -33.49
C ALA A 7 -21.81 45.85 -31.98
N ARG A 8 -22.04 44.81 -31.15
CA ARG A 8 -21.68 44.82 -29.73
C ARG A 8 -20.26 44.30 -29.51
N PRO A 9 -19.47 44.91 -28.63
CA PRO A 9 -18.10 44.49 -28.40
C PRO A 9 -18.05 43.19 -27.58
N ALA A 10 -17.08 42.34 -27.93
CA ALA A 10 -16.77 41.06 -27.26
C ALA A 10 -16.26 41.30 -25.84
N ASP A 11 -16.97 40.73 -24.86
CA ASP A 11 -16.58 40.67 -23.46
C ASP A 11 -15.53 39.56 -23.27
N HIS A 12 -14.26 39.94 -23.09
CA HIS A 12 -13.15 39.06 -22.76
C HIS A 12 -13.18 38.81 -21.26
N ARG A 13 -13.75 37.67 -20.83
CA ARG A 13 -13.52 37.13 -19.47
C ARG A 13 -12.31 36.22 -19.50
N PRO A 14 -11.36 36.38 -18.56
CA PRO A 14 -10.27 35.42 -18.44
C PRO A 14 -10.81 34.12 -17.80
N ASP A 15 -10.62 33.00 -18.49
CA ASP A 15 -10.91 31.66 -18.01
C ASP A 15 -10.02 31.37 -16.81
N GLY A 16 -10.53 31.60 -15.61
CA GLY A 16 -10.00 31.09 -14.38
C GLY A 16 -10.25 29.59 -14.29
N GLY A 17 -9.33 28.78 -14.80
CA GLY A 17 -9.33 27.34 -14.65
C GLY A 17 -9.24 26.97 -13.16
N CYS A 18 -10.39 26.85 -12.52
CA CYS A 18 -10.50 26.21 -11.21
C CYS A 18 -10.29 24.71 -11.42
N ALA A 19 -9.12 24.20 -11.00
CA ALA A 19 -8.86 22.79 -10.98
C ALA A 19 -9.91 22.14 -10.07
N GLU A 20 -10.90 21.47 -10.66
CA GLU A 20 -11.85 20.63 -9.95
C GLU A 20 -11.07 19.52 -9.23
N LYS A 21 -10.92 19.68 -7.91
CA LYS A 21 -10.52 18.57 -7.05
C LYS A 21 -11.55 17.46 -7.22
N LYS A 22 -11.20 16.38 -7.91
CA LYS A 22 -12.03 15.18 -8.05
C LYS A 22 -12.47 14.76 -6.64
N LYS A 23 -13.78 14.84 -6.38
CA LYS A 23 -14.37 14.38 -5.11
C LYS A 23 -14.21 12.88 -5.06
N LYS A 24 -13.37 12.38 -4.10
CA LYS A 24 -13.25 10.94 -3.82
C LYS A 24 -14.62 10.37 -3.51
N LYS A 25 -14.99 9.26 -4.16
CA LYS A 25 -16.24 8.55 -3.91
C LYS A 25 -16.14 7.78 -2.59
N TRP A 26 -17.00 8.15 -1.64
CA TRP A 26 -17.16 7.48 -0.35
C TRP A 26 -18.43 6.65 -0.37
N GLY A 27 -18.31 5.33 -0.12
CA GLY A 27 -19.44 4.46 0.15
C GLY A 27 -19.54 4.20 1.67
N VAL A 28 -20.74 4.30 2.25
CA VAL A 28 -21.01 3.96 3.65
C VAL A 28 -21.91 2.75 3.70
N THR A 29 -21.44 1.67 4.32
CA THR A 29 -22.23 0.48 4.61
C THR A 29 -22.37 0.33 6.12
N MET A 30 -23.60 0.23 6.61
CA MET A 30 -23.88 0.02 8.05
C MET A 30 -23.95 -1.49 8.33
N SER A 31 -23.01 -2.05 9.08
CA SER A 31 -23.21 -3.32 9.78
C SER A 31 -23.73 -3.03 11.19
N GLU A 32 -24.42 -3.97 11.82
CA GLU A 32 -25.30 -3.74 12.98
C GLU A 32 -24.72 -2.96 14.18
N GLU A 33 -23.39 -2.65 14.21
CA GLU A 33 -22.78 -1.88 15.31
C GLU A 33 -21.70 -0.86 14.91
N LYS A 34 -21.17 -0.86 13.66
CA LYS A 34 -20.08 0.09 13.29
C LYS A 34 -20.20 0.54 11.83
N THR A 35 -19.98 1.83 11.63
CA THR A 35 -19.91 2.42 10.29
C THR A 35 -18.62 1.96 9.59
N ILE A 36 -18.73 1.35 8.41
CA ILE A 36 -17.59 0.95 7.57
C ILE A 36 -17.56 1.90 6.37
N TYR A 37 -16.42 2.53 6.15
CA TYR A 37 -16.17 3.38 5.00
C TYR A 37 -15.43 2.58 3.93
N THR A 38 -15.93 2.58 2.70
CA THR A 38 -15.21 2.05 1.55
C THR A 38 -14.48 3.18 0.86
N ILE A 39 -13.16 3.04 0.72
CA ILE A 39 -12.27 4.02 0.11
C ILE A 39 -11.73 3.42 -1.17
N THR A 40 -12.07 4.03 -2.27
CA THR A 40 -11.72 3.57 -3.61
C THR A 40 -10.49 4.32 -4.13
N SER A 41 -9.60 3.63 -4.81
CA SER A 41 -8.41 4.26 -5.40
C SER A 41 -8.78 5.19 -6.57
N ASP A 42 -8.16 6.38 -6.59
CA ASP A 42 -8.32 7.33 -7.70
C ASP A 42 -7.73 6.81 -9.02
N ARG A 43 -6.80 5.84 -8.95
CA ARG A 43 -6.14 5.25 -10.13
C ARG A 43 -6.93 4.10 -10.74
N ASN A 44 -7.72 3.38 -9.93
CA ASN A 44 -8.56 2.27 -10.40
C ASN A 44 -9.73 2.07 -9.42
N GLU A 45 -10.97 2.34 -9.90
CA GLU A 45 -12.19 2.26 -9.07
C GLU A 45 -12.51 0.84 -8.57
N ARG A 46 -11.92 -0.21 -9.14
CA ARG A 46 -12.08 -1.60 -8.68
C ARG A 46 -11.24 -1.93 -7.46
N VAL A 47 -10.20 -1.13 -7.21
CA VAL A 47 -9.30 -1.31 -6.06
C VAL A 47 -9.75 -0.42 -4.91
N PHE A 48 -10.12 -1.03 -3.79
CA PHE A 48 -10.63 -0.33 -2.62
C PHE A 48 -10.16 -0.99 -1.31
N ILE A 49 -10.24 -0.24 -0.24
CA ILE A 49 -10.04 -0.69 1.14
C ILE A 49 -11.25 -0.34 1.99
N HIS A 50 -11.40 -1.01 3.11
CA HIS A 50 -12.37 -0.67 4.12
C HIS A 50 -11.70 0.02 5.31
N ALA A 51 -12.29 1.12 5.80
CA ALA A 51 -11.84 1.79 7.01
C ALA A 51 -12.97 1.78 8.05
N MET A 52 -12.69 1.27 9.24
CA MET A 52 -13.64 1.19 10.35
C MET A 52 -13.10 1.99 11.52
N PRO A 53 -13.81 3.04 12.00
CA PRO A 53 -13.38 3.81 13.17
C PRO A 53 -13.47 2.97 14.44
N GLY A 54 -12.55 3.21 15.37
CA GLY A 54 -12.51 2.49 16.64
C GLY A 54 -11.22 2.73 17.40
N HIS A 55 -10.91 1.86 18.37
CA HIS A 55 -9.63 1.84 19.07
C HIS A 55 -8.95 0.49 18.83
N PHE A 56 -7.96 0.47 17.99
CA PHE A 56 -7.24 -0.74 17.59
C PHE A 56 -5.80 -0.68 18.08
N VAL A 57 -5.26 -1.85 18.42
CA VAL A 57 -3.89 -1.96 18.97
C VAL A 57 -3.08 -2.89 18.08
N SER A 58 -1.96 -2.41 17.58
CA SER A 58 -0.92 -3.22 16.96
C SER A 58 0.29 -3.40 17.90
N SER A 59 1.27 -4.18 17.48
CA SER A 59 2.50 -4.39 18.27
C SER A 59 3.27 -3.09 18.56
N SER A 60 3.08 -2.04 17.78
CA SER A 60 3.87 -0.82 17.85
C SER A 60 3.05 0.49 17.91
N SER A 61 1.74 0.43 17.69
CA SER A 61 0.90 1.62 17.59
C SER A 61 -0.53 1.34 18.04
N HIS A 62 -1.20 2.39 18.53
CA HIS A 62 -2.65 2.44 18.69
C HIS A 62 -3.25 3.23 17.54
N LEU A 63 -4.37 2.76 17.00
CA LEU A 63 -5.00 3.27 15.79
C LEU A 63 -6.44 3.67 16.06
N ASN A 64 -6.88 4.78 15.47
CA ASN A 64 -8.29 5.18 15.51
C ASN A 64 -9.11 4.63 14.34
N PHE A 65 -8.48 3.92 13.42
CA PHE A 65 -9.14 3.19 12.33
C PHE A 65 -8.50 1.81 12.14
N TYR A 66 -9.34 0.82 11.89
CA TYR A 66 -8.91 -0.45 11.29
C TYR A 66 -8.96 -0.33 9.77
N ILE A 67 -7.90 -0.74 9.08
CA ILE A 67 -7.81 -0.77 7.62
C ILE A 67 -7.97 -2.21 7.13
N GLY A 68 -9.12 -2.50 6.54
CA GLY A 68 -9.43 -3.81 5.95
C GLY A 68 -8.92 -3.91 4.53
N THR A 69 -7.97 -4.82 4.30
CA THR A 69 -7.35 -5.08 2.98
C THR A 69 -7.68 -6.47 2.45
N SER A 70 -8.64 -7.16 3.06
CA SER A 70 -8.96 -8.56 2.75
C SER A 70 -9.37 -8.77 1.29
N ASP A 71 -10.14 -7.84 0.72
CA ASP A 71 -10.55 -7.93 -0.69
C ASP A 71 -9.34 -7.91 -1.63
N ILE A 72 -8.36 -7.04 -1.37
CA ILE A 72 -7.13 -6.97 -2.17
C ILE A 72 -6.26 -8.22 -1.99
N LYS A 73 -6.27 -8.86 -0.82
CA LYS A 73 -5.47 -10.07 -0.56
C LYS A 73 -6.09 -11.35 -1.09
N HIS A 74 -7.43 -11.44 -1.18
CA HIS A 74 -8.13 -12.70 -1.40
C HIS A 74 -9.06 -12.72 -2.64
N ASN A 75 -9.40 -11.57 -3.22
CA ASN A 75 -10.15 -11.49 -4.45
C ASN A 75 -9.19 -11.43 -5.64
N HIS A 76 -9.29 -12.40 -6.56
CA HIS A 76 -8.42 -12.51 -7.73
C HIS A 76 -8.36 -11.21 -8.54
N ASP A 77 -9.51 -10.69 -8.97
CA ASP A 77 -9.57 -9.56 -9.90
C ASP A 77 -9.01 -8.28 -9.25
N ILE A 78 -9.35 -8.05 -7.99
CA ILE A 78 -8.86 -6.89 -7.23
C ILE A 78 -7.36 -7.02 -6.95
N SER A 79 -6.89 -8.24 -6.64
CA SER A 79 -5.45 -8.51 -6.45
C SER A 79 -4.64 -8.24 -7.70
N VAL A 80 -5.14 -8.66 -8.88
CA VAL A 80 -4.47 -8.40 -10.17
C VAL A 80 -4.37 -6.90 -10.43
N ASP A 81 -5.48 -6.16 -10.28
CA ASP A 81 -5.48 -4.72 -10.48
C ASP A 81 -4.53 -4.00 -9.50
N ALA A 82 -4.52 -4.39 -8.24
CA ALA A 82 -3.61 -3.86 -7.23
C ALA A 82 -2.14 -4.16 -7.57
N ALA A 83 -1.85 -5.37 -8.03
CA ALA A 83 -0.51 -5.77 -8.46
C ALA A 83 -0.01 -4.93 -9.65
N MET A 84 -0.85 -4.69 -10.66
CA MET A 84 -0.53 -3.80 -11.78
C MET A 84 -0.20 -2.39 -11.31
N MET A 85 -0.97 -1.85 -10.36
CA MET A 85 -0.74 -0.52 -9.80
C MET A 85 0.59 -0.43 -9.03
N LEU A 86 0.95 -1.49 -8.28
CA LEU A 86 2.21 -1.55 -7.55
C LEU A 86 3.41 -1.75 -8.49
N ALA A 87 3.27 -2.58 -9.53
CA ALA A 87 4.33 -2.87 -10.48
C ALA A 87 4.74 -1.65 -11.31
N SER A 88 3.78 -0.79 -11.69
CA SER A 88 4.04 0.41 -12.51
C SER A 88 5.13 1.31 -11.93
N TYR A 89 5.17 1.46 -10.60
CA TYR A 89 6.18 2.24 -9.89
C TYR A 89 7.62 1.78 -10.18
N TYR A 90 7.84 0.45 -10.19
CA TYR A 90 9.16 -0.16 -10.41
C TYR A 90 9.55 -0.12 -11.89
N HIS A 91 8.58 -0.33 -12.79
CA HIS A 91 8.79 -0.24 -14.24
C HIS A 91 9.22 1.17 -14.65
N GLU A 92 8.51 2.20 -14.18
CA GLU A 92 8.79 3.60 -14.50
C GLU A 92 10.18 4.05 -14.03
N ARG A 93 10.70 3.44 -12.97
CA ARG A 93 12.02 3.75 -12.38
C ARG A 93 13.13 2.80 -12.84
N GLY A 94 12.81 1.76 -13.61
CA GLY A 94 13.79 0.76 -14.05
C GLY A 94 14.39 -0.04 -12.88
N ILE A 95 13.63 -0.20 -11.77
CA ILE A 95 14.10 -0.96 -10.61
C ILE A 95 13.86 -2.43 -10.88
N GLU A 96 14.94 -3.20 -10.97
CA GLU A 96 14.89 -4.64 -11.16
C GLU A 96 14.73 -5.37 -9.81
N ILE A 97 13.89 -6.39 -9.78
CA ILE A 97 13.53 -7.16 -8.59
C ILE A 97 13.74 -8.64 -8.88
N ASP A 98 14.45 -9.35 -7.99
CA ASP A 98 14.68 -10.77 -8.08
C ASP A 98 13.74 -11.59 -7.19
N THR A 99 13.33 -10.99 -6.04
CA THR A 99 12.50 -11.68 -5.05
C THR A 99 11.48 -10.73 -4.43
N VAL A 100 10.24 -11.16 -4.34
CA VAL A 100 9.17 -10.50 -3.57
C VAL A 100 9.03 -11.24 -2.23
N LEU A 101 9.37 -10.60 -1.13
CA LEU A 101 9.17 -11.11 0.22
C LEU A 101 7.82 -10.64 0.76
N CYS A 102 6.87 -11.56 0.86
CA CYS A 102 5.47 -11.31 1.21
C CYS A 102 5.27 -11.41 2.72
N LEU A 103 5.03 -10.29 3.39
CA LEU A 103 4.74 -10.22 4.81
C LEU A 103 3.23 -10.30 5.07
N TYR A 104 2.82 -10.97 6.17
CA TYR A 104 1.41 -11.02 6.62
C TYR A 104 0.39 -11.39 5.53
N GLU A 105 0.51 -12.63 5.03
CA GLU A 105 -0.48 -13.23 4.10
C GLU A 105 -0.69 -12.46 2.79
N THR A 106 0.38 -11.81 2.28
CA THR A 106 0.33 -11.12 0.98
C THR A 106 0.82 -11.97 -0.19
N GLN A 107 0.99 -13.29 -0.02
CA GLN A 107 1.59 -14.17 -1.04
C GLN A 107 0.76 -14.21 -2.34
N ALA A 108 -0.56 -14.21 -2.27
CA ALA A 108 -1.41 -14.18 -3.46
C ALA A 108 -1.18 -12.88 -4.26
N LEU A 109 -1.26 -11.72 -3.59
CA LEU A 109 -0.93 -10.43 -4.20
C LEU A 109 0.52 -10.40 -4.72
N GLY A 110 1.47 -10.99 -3.96
CA GLY A 110 2.87 -11.10 -4.35
C GLY A 110 3.09 -11.93 -5.61
N ALA A 111 2.31 -13.00 -5.83
CA ALA A 111 2.37 -13.79 -7.04
C ALA A 111 1.90 -13.00 -8.28
N TYR A 112 0.82 -12.22 -8.16
CA TYR A 112 0.37 -11.34 -9.23
C TYR A 112 1.36 -10.19 -9.46
N LEU A 113 1.92 -9.61 -8.40
CA LEU A 113 2.95 -8.57 -8.51
C LEU A 113 4.21 -9.10 -9.22
N ALA A 114 4.69 -10.30 -8.88
CA ALA A 114 5.82 -10.93 -9.55
C ALA A 114 5.53 -11.17 -11.03
N HIS A 115 4.30 -11.59 -11.38
CA HIS A 115 3.87 -11.74 -12.76
C HIS A 115 3.95 -10.43 -13.54
N GLU A 116 3.43 -9.34 -12.97
CA GLU A 116 3.46 -8.02 -13.61
C GLU A 116 4.90 -7.49 -13.74
N LEU A 117 5.74 -7.66 -12.71
CA LEU A 117 7.15 -7.28 -12.77
C LEU A 117 7.93 -8.02 -13.88
N GLN A 118 7.62 -9.32 -14.10
CA GLN A 118 8.22 -10.09 -15.17
C GLN A 118 7.73 -9.67 -16.57
N ARG A 119 6.47 -9.28 -16.71
CA ARG A 119 5.90 -8.88 -18.01
C ARG A 119 6.67 -7.73 -18.66
N ALA A 120 7.12 -6.76 -17.90
CA ALA A 120 7.94 -5.66 -18.43
C ALA A 120 9.33 -6.14 -18.88
N ASN A 121 9.89 -7.16 -18.21
CA ASN A 121 11.18 -7.73 -18.57
C ASN A 121 11.11 -8.59 -19.84
N MET A 122 9.92 -9.05 -20.26
CA MET A 122 9.76 -9.80 -21.53
C MET A 122 10.09 -8.97 -22.77
N LEU A 123 10.13 -7.65 -22.66
CA LEU A 123 10.61 -6.76 -23.71
C LEU A 123 12.15 -6.61 -23.71
N ASN A 124 12.82 -7.14 -22.68
CA ASN A 124 14.26 -7.16 -22.52
C ASN A 124 14.78 -8.56 -22.90
N PRO A 125 15.83 -8.69 -23.74
CA PRO A 125 16.28 -9.99 -24.26
C PRO A 125 17.02 -10.87 -23.23
N ASN A 126 16.86 -10.61 -21.94
CA ASN A 126 17.45 -11.44 -20.89
C ASN A 126 16.43 -12.49 -20.39
N PRO A 127 16.45 -13.74 -20.91
CA PRO A 127 15.42 -14.75 -20.62
C PRO A 127 15.47 -15.32 -19.20
N ASP A 128 16.48 -14.97 -18.39
CA ASP A 128 16.73 -15.56 -17.06
C ASP A 128 16.19 -14.73 -15.88
N SER A 129 15.39 -13.67 -16.12
CA SER A 129 14.83 -12.85 -15.05
C SER A 129 13.59 -13.49 -14.42
N THR A 130 13.79 -14.51 -13.58
CA THR A 130 12.72 -15.09 -12.76
C THR A 130 12.57 -14.30 -11.48
N VAL A 131 11.35 -13.82 -11.19
CA VAL A 131 11.01 -13.21 -9.90
C VAL A 131 10.46 -14.28 -8.96
N TYR A 132 11.12 -14.47 -7.83
CA TYR A 132 10.69 -15.41 -6.79
C TYR A 132 9.70 -14.76 -5.83
N VAL A 133 8.77 -15.56 -5.29
CA VAL A 133 7.80 -15.10 -4.27
C VAL A 133 8.00 -15.94 -3.01
N LEU A 134 8.32 -15.28 -1.90
CA LEU A 134 8.59 -15.92 -0.62
C LEU A 134 7.65 -15.40 0.46
N GLY A 135 7.20 -16.31 1.35
CA GLY A 135 6.66 -15.97 2.64
C GLY A 135 7.73 -16.20 3.72
N PRO A 136 7.91 -15.32 4.69
CA PRO A 136 8.86 -15.54 5.78
C PRO A 136 8.36 -16.59 6.75
N GLU A 137 9.30 -17.27 7.41
CA GLU A 137 9.04 -17.97 8.67
C GLU A 137 9.48 -17.08 9.82
N TYR A 138 8.88 -17.26 10.98
CA TYR A 138 9.20 -16.48 12.17
C TYR A 138 9.71 -17.41 13.27
N ASP A 139 10.75 -16.99 13.98
CA ASP A 139 11.18 -17.65 15.20
C ASP A 139 10.25 -17.32 16.39
N ALA A 140 10.55 -17.89 17.55
CA ALA A 140 9.76 -17.66 18.78
C ALA A 140 9.81 -16.18 19.25
N GLN A 141 10.76 -15.40 18.80
CA GLN A 141 10.96 -13.99 19.11
C GLN A 141 10.33 -13.07 18.05
N GLY A 142 9.79 -13.65 16.94
CA GLY A 142 9.19 -12.92 15.84
C GLY A 142 10.19 -12.39 14.82
N ASN A 143 11.44 -12.88 14.81
CA ASN A 143 12.41 -12.55 13.79
C ASN A 143 12.15 -13.39 12.54
N ILE A 144 12.39 -12.79 11.37
CA ILE A 144 12.29 -13.49 10.09
C ILE A 144 13.48 -14.43 9.93
N ILE A 145 13.18 -15.68 9.64
CA ILE A 145 14.17 -16.70 9.33
C ILE A 145 13.94 -17.31 7.95
N PHE A 146 15.03 -17.64 7.26
CA PHE A 146 14.97 -18.36 6.00
C PHE A 146 15.68 -19.71 6.15
N ARG A 147 14.97 -20.78 5.81
CA ARG A 147 15.58 -22.13 5.76
C ARG A 147 16.64 -22.18 4.66
N ASP A 148 17.59 -23.11 4.78
CA ASP A 148 18.75 -23.21 3.88
C ASP A 148 18.38 -23.30 2.40
N ASN A 149 17.26 -23.98 2.07
CA ASN A 149 16.76 -24.07 0.69
C ASN A 149 16.23 -22.74 0.14
N LEU A 150 15.80 -21.80 1.00
CA LEU A 150 15.27 -20.50 0.64
C LEU A 150 16.33 -19.39 0.69
N ARG A 151 17.43 -19.58 1.46
CA ARG A 151 18.51 -18.57 1.58
C ARG A 151 19.06 -18.12 0.24
N LYS A 152 19.22 -19.05 -0.71
CA LYS A 152 19.69 -18.75 -2.08
C LYS A 152 18.78 -17.81 -2.88
N LEU A 153 17.52 -17.67 -2.44
CA LEU A 153 16.53 -16.77 -3.04
C LEU A 153 16.56 -15.36 -2.40
N ILE A 154 17.41 -15.16 -1.39
CA ILE A 154 17.66 -13.88 -0.72
C ILE A 154 19.12 -13.45 -0.92
N THR A 155 20.09 -14.36 -0.72
CA THR A 155 21.51 -14.02 -0.79
C THR A 155 21.91 -13.50 -2.17
N GLY A 156 22.46 -12.27 -2.22
CA GLY A 156 22.84 -11.58 -3.44
C GLY A 156 21.66 -11.16 -4.32
N LYS A 157 20.44 -11.10 -3.78
CA LYS A 157 19.22 -10.78 -4.52
C LYS A 157 18.69 -9.40 -4.18
N ARG A 158 18.07 -8.76 -5.16
CA ARG A 158 17.30 -7.51 -5.01
C ARG A 158 15.90 -7.86 -4.54
N VAL A 159 15.61 -7.53 -3.29
CA VAL A 159 14.38 -7.95 -2.59
C VAL A 159 13.40 -6.80 -2.49
N LEU A 160 12.19 -7.03 -2.96
CA LEU A 160 11.03 -6.18 -2.73
C LEU A 160 10.27 -6.70 -1.51
N LEU A 161 10.06 -5.86 -0.50
CA LEU A 161 9.17 -6.15 0.63
C LEU A 161 7.73 -5.80 0.27
N LEU A 162 6.81 -6.75 0.42
CA LEU A 162 5.38 -6.56 0.19
C LEU A 162 4.60 -6.80 1.48
N ILE A 163 3.78 -5.83 1.86
CA ILE A 163 2.95 -5.89 3.07
C ILE A 163 1.56 -5.30 2.81
N SER A 164 0.56 -5.71 3.61
CA SER A 164 -0.78 -5.16 3.51
C SER A 164 -0.89 -3.74 4.07
N CYS A 165 -0.41 -3.52 5.31
CA CYS A 165 -0.51 -2.24 5.99
C CYS A 165 0.80 -1.87 6.68
N ILE A 166 1.20 -0.59 6.56
CA ILE A 166 2.32 -0.01 7.31
C ILE A 166 1.78 1.12 8.20
N THR A 167 2.00 1.03 9.49
CA THR A 167 1.64 2.08 10.47
C THR A 167 2.87 2.85 10.93
N SER A 168 3.81 2.19 11.63
CA SER A 168 5.03 2.79 12.16
C SER A 168 6.32 2.40 11.42
N GLY A 169 6.26 1.43 10.50
CA GLY A 169 7.43 0.94 9.77
C GLY A 169 8.27 -0.12 10.49
N LYS A 170 8.10 -0.35 11.78
CA LYS A 170 8.94 -1.28 12.58
C LYS A 170 9.01 -2.71 12.05
N THR A 171 7.93 -3.20 11.45
CA THR A 171 7.92 -4.52 10.81
C THR A 171 8.80 -4.54 9.57
N ILE A 172 8.77 -3.45 8.79
CA ILE A 172 9.60 -3.30 7.60
C ILE A 172 11.06 -3.17 7.99
N GLU A 173 11.41 -2.36 9.01
CA GLU A 173 12.78 -2.24 9.53
C GLU A 173 13.37 -3.62 9.87
N ARG A 174 12.63 -4.44 10.65
CA ARG A 174 13.04 -5.81 10.98
C ARG A 174 13.18 -6.71 9.75
N ALA A 175 12.30 -6.56 8.76
CA ALA A 175 12.40 -7.32 7.51
C ALA A 175 13.63 -6.92 6.71
N MET A 176 13.95 -5.62 6.64
CA MET A 176 15.16 -5.10 5.98
C MET A 176 16.43 -5.61 6.68
N GLU A 177 16.47 -5.55 8.02
CA GLU A 177 17.57 -6.14 8.82
C GLU A 177 17.75 -7.62 8.52
N SER A 178 16.66 -8.39 8.47
CA SER A 178 16.72 -9.81 8.15
C SER A 178 17.20 -10.07 6.73
N VAL A 179 16.71 -9.35 5.73
CA VAL A 179 17.18 -9.45 4.34
C VAL A 179 18.67 -9.17 4.26
N SER A 180 19.14 -8.10 4.91
CA SER A 180 20.57 -7.73 4.97
C SER A 180 21.41 -8.80 5.68
N TYR A 181 20.92 -9.36 6.80
CA TYR A 181 21.59 -10.44 7.53
C TYR A 181 21.85 -11.67 6.64
N TYR A 182 20.90 -12.01 5.77
CA TYR A 182 21.05 -13.11 4.81
C TYR A 182 21.76 -12.71 3.52
N GLY A 183 22.31 -11.50 3.42
CA GLY A 183 23.10 -11.01 2.29
C GLY A 183 22.26 -10.60 1.08
N GLY A 184 20.99 -10.27 1.26
CA GLY A 184 20.14 -9.65 0.25
C GLY A 184 20.18 -8.13 0.33
N GLU A 185 19.65 -7.46 -0.70
CA GLU A 185 19.49 -6.02 -0.78
C GLU A 185 18.01 -5.66 -0.88
N THR A 186 17.49 -4.84 0.03
CA THR A 186 16.12 -4.32 -0.09
C THR A 186 16.12 -3.16 -1.08
N VAL A 187 15.51 -3.37 -2.25
CA VAL A 187 15.46 -2.36 -3.34
C VAL A 187 14.09 -1.67 -3.45
N GLY A 188 13.12 -2.10 -2.66
CA GLY A 188 11.80 -1.48 -2.64
C GLY A 188 10.92 -1.99 -1.52
N ILE A 189 9.93 -1.17 -1.18
CA ILE A 189 8.88 -1.48 -0.22
C ILE A 189 7.54 -1.19 -0.90
N SER A 190 6.64 -2.17 -0.94
CA SER A 190 5.27 -1.99 -1.44
C SER A 190 4.24 -2.30 -0.37
N ALA A 191 3.22 -1.46 -0.28
CA ALA A 191 2.12 -1.64 0.65
C ALA A 191 0.76 -1.36 -0.02
N VAL A 192 -0.28 -2.04 0.44
CA VAL A 192 -1.64 -1.67 0.05
C VAL A 192 -2.01 -0.34 0.71
N PHE A 193 -1.76 -0.21 2.01
CA PHE A 193 -1.93 1.02 2.78
C PHE A 193 -0.65 1.35 3.55
N SER A 194 -0.25 2.62 3.55
CA SER A 194 0.84 3.08 4.41
C SER A 194 0.55 4.46 5.00
N ALA A 195 0.74 4.58 6.32
CA ALA A 195 0.68 5.83 7.05
C ALA A 195 1.96 6.67 6.92
N ILE A 196 3.04 6.08 6.42
CA ILE A 196 4.35 6.73 6.27
C ILE A 196 4.81 6.68 4.81
N ASN A 197 5.80 7.51 4.47
CA ASN A 197 6.29 7.65 3.10
C ASN A 197 7.60 6.91 2.85
N GLU A 198 8.38 6.64 3.90
CA GLU A 198 9.68 5.98 3.80
C GLU A 198 10.00 5.17 5.06
N VAL A 199 10.89 4.21 4.93
CA VAL A 199 11.51 3.44 6.02
C VAL A 199 12.99 3.31 5.71
N ASP A 200 13.87 3.76 6.62
CA ASP A 200 15.34 3.74 6.48
C ASP A 200 15.83 4.27 5.13
N GLY A 201 15.22 5.36 4.65
CA GLY A 201 15.58 6.01 3.39
C GLY A 201 15.06 5.31 2.13
N VAL A 202 14.29 4.23 2.26
CA VAL A 202 13.60 3.56 1.14
C VAL A 202 12.16 4.06 1.06
N GLU A 203 11.80 4.63 -0.09
CA GLU A 203 10.45 5.13 -0.34
C GLU A 203 9.42 3.98 -0.34
N VAL A 204 8.27 4.20 0.29
CA VAL A 204 7.16 3.24 0.30
C VAL A 204 6.24 3.49 -0.90
N ASN A 205 6.25 2.58 -1.86
CA ASN A 205 5.26 2.52 -2.93
C ASN A 205 3.94 1.99 -2.36
N LYS A 206 2.87 2.78 -2.41
CA LYS A 206 1.58 2.46 -1.80
C LYS A 206 0.41 2.76 -2.70
N ILE A 207 -0.68 2.00 -2.53
CA ILE A 207 -1.96 2.25 -3.22
C ILE A 207 -2.76 3.31 -2.46
N PHE A 208 -2.81 3.19 -1.12
CA PHE A 208 -3.53 4.10 -0.22
C PHE A 208 -2.59 4.66 0.85
N SER A 209 -2.85 5.89 1.24
CA SER A 209 -2.13 6.62 2.29
C SER A 209 -3.06 7.01 3.44
N ALA A 210 -2.50 7.54 4.52
CA ALA A 210 -3.28 8.11 5.62
C ALA A 210 -4.19 9.27 5.17
N ASP A 211 -3.78 10.03 4.15
CA ASP A 211 -4.56 11.14 3.60
C ASP A 211 -5.84 10.68 2.89
N ASP A 212 -5.89 9.41 2.48
CA ASP A 212 -7.07 8.80 1.87
C ASP A 212 -8.15 8.44 2.89
N VAL A 213 -7.79 8.38 4.19
CA VAL A 213 -8.68 8.06 5.31
C VAL A 213 -8.82 9.29 6.21
N PRO A 214 -9.84 10.16 6.01
CA PRO A 214 -9.97 11.38 6.78
C PRO A 214 -10.01 11.13 8.28
N GLY A 215 -9.10 11.81 8.98
CA GLY A 215 -8.95 11.69 10.42
C GLY A 215 -8.19 10.48 10.90
N TYR A 216 -7.57 9.68 10.00
CA TYR A 216 -6.70 8.58 10.40
C TYR A 216 -5.54 9.08 11.26
N GLN A 217 -5.33 8.40 12.38
CA GLN A 217 -4.23 8.68 13.31
C GLN A 217 -3.66 7.37 13.86
N ALA A 218 -2.33 7.30 13.89
CA ALA A 218 -1.58 6.28 14.60
C ALA A 218 -0.86 6.94 15.79
N TYR A 219 -1.02 6.38 16.98
CA TYR A 219 -0.47 6.92 18.21
C TYR A 219 0.56 5.99 18.81
N PRO A 220 1.64 6.51 19.43
CA PRO A 220 2.49 5.71 20.29
C PRO A 220 1.66 5.09 21.42
N PRO A 221 1.90 3.82 21.84
CA PRO A 221 1.12 3.17 22.89
C PRO A 221 1.09 3.94 24.21
N HIS A 222 2.22 4.60 24.57
CA HIS A 222 2.34 5.38 25.81
C HIS A 222 1.65 6.75 25.78
N ASP A 223 1.25 7.23 24.58
CA ASP A 223 0.66 8.56 24.39
C ASP A 223 -0.64 8.52 23.56
N CYS A 224 -1.40 7.46 23.67
CA CYS A 224 -2.65 7.28 22.96
C CYS A 224 -3.78 8.09 23.62
N PRO A 225 -4.41 9.05 22.93
CA PRO A 225 -5.52 9.84 23.47
C PRO A 225 -6.77 8.99 23.70
N LEU A 226 -6.97 7.89 22.93
CA LEU A 226 -8.10 6.99 23.09
C LEU A 226 -7.98 6.23 24.43
N CYS A 227 -6.77 5.79 24.80
CA CYS A 227 -6.51 5.20 26.11
C CYS A 227 -6.74 6.21 27.24
N LYS A 228 -6.24 7.44 27.08
CA LYS A 228 -6.46 8.52 28.07
C LYS A 228 -7.94 8.86 28.24
N GLY A 229 -8.72 8.78 27.16
CA GLY A 229 -10.18 8.93 27.18
C GLY A 229 -10.94 7.68 27.66
N SER A 230 -10.25 6.65 28.15
CA SER A 230 -10.83 5.39 28.62
C SER A 230 -11.67 4.65 27.56
N GLN A 231 -11.40 4.89 26.28
CA GLN A 231 -12.03 4.16 25.19
C GLN A 231 -11.50 2.72 25.17
N LYS A 232 -12.40 1.76 25.23
CA LYS A 232 -12.05 0.33 25.17
C LYS A 232 -11.37 -0.02 23.86
N VAL A 233 -10.43 -0.94 23.91
CA VAL A 233 -9.81 -1.53 22.72
C VAL A 233 -10.83 -2.42 22.01
N ASP A 234 -11.06 -2.17 20.73
CA ASP A 234 -12.00 -2.94 19.92
C ASP A 234 -11.39 -4.25 19.42
N ALA A 235 -10.13 -4.20 18.99
CA ALA A 235 -9.39 -5.39 18.60
C ALA A 235 -7.87 -5.17 18.63
N ILE A 236 -7.13 -6.29 18.68
CA ILE A 236 -5.70 -6.35 18.44
C ILE A 236 -5.51 -6.69 16.96
N THR A 237 -4.69 -5.92 16.26
CA THR A 237 -4.41 -6.09 14.84
C THR A 237 -2.96 -6.54 14.63
N ASN A 238 -2.75 -7.45 13.71
CA ASN A 238 -1.42 -7.74 13.18
C ASN A 238 -1.14 -6.67 12.12
N GLY A 239 -0.28 -5.71 12.44
CA GLY A 239 0.07 -4.58 11.58
C GLY A 239 0.98 -4.94 10.47
#